data_7c2df759a4bdea89d82e95508d6f071c
#
_entry.id   7c2df759a4bdea89d82e95508d6f071c
#
_cell.length_a   1.000
_cell.length_b   1.000
_cell.length_c   1.000
_cell.angle_alpha   90.00
_cell.angle_beta   90.00
_cell.angle_gamma   90.00
#
_symmetry.space_group_name_H-M   'P 1'
#
loop_
_entity.id
_entity.type
_entity.pdbx_description
1 polymer ?
#
loop_
_entity_poly.entity_id
_entity_poly.type
_entity_poly.pdbx_seq_one_letter_code
_entity_poly.pdbx_strand_id
1 'polypeptide(L)'
;MTKQIFRKYVLLFLFTCITLVGGCSGRGTNSSSDGNTYDVDAKGIPKFVAVDYIELGKIYRISKFRSSEGHDYSDDFETCRSMKHYFEPKSNVDWSTTKVFSPVKGTVSKIYQEWAGTQIQIKSKEYPAFYFIIFHINLANPLKVGDLVTAGQQLGTHIGSQTMSDIAVGVSTPRGWKLVSYFDVMSDSVFQGYQARGLSSRDVVIISKEARDSDTLTCDGETFTTSGKLENWVILN
;
A
#
# COMPACT_ATOMS: atom_id res chain seq x y z
N MET A 1 -30.70 -40.85 -38.05
CA MET A 1 -30.20 -42.21 -38.30
C MET A 1 -28.74 -42.08 -38.74
N THR A 2 -27.81 -42.50 -37.93
CA THR A 2 -26.57 -43.23 -38.20
C THR A 2 -25.67 -43.11 -36.98
N LYS A 3 -25.56 -44.21 -36.23
CA LYS A 3 -24.66 -44.39 -35.09
C LYS A 3 -23.25 -44.63 -35.65
N GLN A 4 -22.24 -43.96 -35.09
CA GLN A 4 -20.87 -44.42 -35.24
C GLN A 4 -20.28 -44.77 -33.87
N ILE A 5 -19.77 -45.96 -33.84
CA ILE A 5 -19.14 -46.67 -32.72
C ILE A 5 -17.66 -46.30 -32.72
N PHE A 6 -17.13 -45.76 -31.61
CA PHE A 6 -15.69 -45.62 -31.42
C PHE A 6 -15.11 -46.73 -30.53
N ARG A 7 -14.16 -47.43 -31.11
CA ARG A 7 -13.40 -48.57 -30.59
C ARG A 7 -12.36 -48.11 -29.56
N LYS A 8 -12.38 -48.74 -28.39
CA LYS A 8 -11.35 -48.64 -27.35
C LYS A 8 -10.09 -49.39 -27.76
N TYR A 9 -8.93 -48.72 -27.70
CA TYR A 9 -7.63 -49.39 -27.66
C TYR A 9 -7.05 -49.27 -26.25
N VAL A 10 -6.85 -50.44 -25.61
CA VAL A 10 -6.12 -50.60 -24.35
C VAL A 10 -4.66 -50.87 -24.73
N LEU A 11 -3.75 -49.97 -24.33
CA LEU A 11 -2.31 -50.21 -24.43
C LEU A 11 -1.77 -50.55 -23.04
N LEU A 12 -1.30 -51.77 -22.88
CA LEU A 12 -0.68 -52.31 -21.68
C LEU A 12 0.82 -51.92 -21.72
N PHE A 13 1.31 -51.08 -20.81
CA PHE A 13 2.75 -50.88 -20.62
C PHE A 13 3.24 -51.56 -19.36
N LEU A 14 4.14 -52.52 -19.56
CA LEU A 14 4.91 -53.20 -18.52
C LEU A 14 5.90 -52.20 -17.88
N PHE A 15 5.82 -52.06 -16.57
CA PHE A 15 6.81 -51.33 -15.77
C PHE A 15 7.88 -52.28 -15.25
N THR A 16 9.11 -52.13 -15.75
CA THR A 16 10.32 -52.73 -15.18
C THR A 16 10.82 -51.87 -14.04
N CYS A 17 10.84 -52.45 -12.85
CA CYS A 17 11.35 -51.84 -11.62
C CYS A 17 12.88 -51.91 -11.61
N ILE A 18 13.57 -50.76 -11.66
CA ILE A 18 15.02 -50.67 -11.39
C ILE A 18 15.18 -49.91 -10.08
N THR A 19 15.57 -50.59 -9.01
CA THR A 19 15.99 -50.04 -7.74
C THR A 19 17.41 -49.50 -7.83
N LEU A 20 17.59 -48.19 -7.78
CA LEU A 20 18.90 -47.58 -7.55
C LEU A 20 18.90 -46.95 -6.16
N VAL A 21 19.70 -47.50 -5.27
CA VAL A 21 20.08 -46.94 -3.98
C VAL A 21 21.12 -45.84 -4.25
N GLY A 22 20.81 -44.61 -3.85
CA GLY A 22 21.72 -43.48 -4.04
C GLY A 22 21.50 -42.38 -3.03
N GLY A 23 22.36 -42.30 -2.04
CA GLY A 23 22.93 -41.14 -1.38
C GLY A 23 22.02 -40.04 -0.84
N CYS A 24 21.86 -39.98 0.47
CA CYS A 24 21.46 -38.73 1.20
C CYS A 24 22.46 -37.60 0.93
N SER A 25 22.14 -36.70 0.03
CA SER A 25 22.72 -35.34 0.02
C SER A 25 21.69 -34.39 0.61
N GLY A 26 21.97 -33.88 1.77
CA GLY A 26 21.18 -32.79 2.40
C GLY A 26 21.12 -31.58 1.45
N ARG A 27 20.00 -31.47 0.73
CA ARG A 27 19.70 -30.29 -0.06
C ARG A 27 19.18 -29.24 0.90
N GLY A 28 20.09 -28.35 1.36
CA GLY A 28 19.68 -27.12 1.99
C GLY A 28 18.68 -26.43 1.07
N THR A 29 17.44 -26.32 1.51
CA THR A 29 16.45 -25.48 0.86
C THR A 29 16.89 -24.03 1.08
N ASN A 30 17.75 -23.51 0.21
CA ASN A 30 17.80 -22.10 -0.05
C ASN A 30 16.42 -21.73 -0.60
N SER A 31 15.49 -21.32 0.27
CA SER A 31 14.34 -20.54 -0.16
C SER A 31 14.92 -19.25 -0.72
N SER A 32 15.16 -19.20 -2.02
CA SER A 32 15.26 -17.95 -2.74
C SER A 32 13.95 -17.24 -2.46
N SER A 33 13.93 -16.29 -1.50
CA SER A 33 12.84 -15.35 -1.35
C SER A 33 12.75 -14.67 -2.71
N ASP A 34 11.66 -14.98 -3.42
CA ASP A 34 11.33 -14.28 -4.65
C ASP A 34 11.40 -12.80 -4.29
N GLY A 35 12.22 -12.00 -5.01
CA GLY A 35 12.52 -10.60 -4.66
C GLY A 35 11.29 -9.67 -4.61
N ASN A 36 10.11 -10.26 -4.65
CA ASN A 36 8.80 -9.63 -4.60
C ASN A 36 8.10 -9.69 -3.23
N THR A 37 8.68 -10.32 -2.21
CA THR A 37 8.12 -10.35 -0.85
C THR A 37 9.12 -9.81 0.18
N TYR A 38 8.60 -9.21 1.26
CA TYR A 38 9.40 -8.66 2.36
C TYR A 38 8.70 -8.94 3.69
N ASP A 39 9.39 -9.62 4.61
CA ASP A 39 8.86 -9.92 5.94
C ASP A 39 9.14 -8.74 6.89
N VAL A 40 8.15 -7.84 7.01
CA VAL A 40 8.24 -6.65 7.88
C VAL A 40 8.25 -7.00 9.36
N ASP A 41 7.69 -8.15 9.74
CA ASP A 41 7.63 -8.57 11.15
C ASP A 41 8.98 -9.11 11.62
N ALA A 42 9.73 -9.77 10.73
CA ALA A 42 11.06 -10.29 11.03
C ALA A 42 12.19 -9.26 10.85
N LYS A 43 12.04 -8.35 9.86
CA LYS A 43 13.12 -7.44 9.43
C LYS A 43 12.91 -5.98 9.84
N GLY A 44 11.71 -5.65 10.37
CA GLY A 44 11.30 -4.26 10.57
C GLY A 44 10.90 -3.57 9.26
N ILE A 45 10.42 -2.35 9.36
CA ILE A 45 9.99 -1.54 8.21
C ILE A 45 11.17 -0.64 7.78
N PRO A 46 11.64 -0.74 6.50
CA PRO A 46 12.74 0.08 6.02
C PRO A 46 12.29 1.52 5.80
N LYS A 47 13.16 2.49 6.07
CA LYS A 47 12.94 3.92 5.84
C LYS A 47 13.63 4.36 4.56
N PHE A 48 12.93 4.38 3.45
CA PHE A 48 13.49 4.61 2.11
C PHE A 48 12.75 5.65 1.26
N VAL A 49 11.63 6.17 1.73
CA VAL A 49 10.92 7.27 1.05
C VAL A 49 11.79 8.51 1.10
N ALA A 50 12.23 8.98 -0.07
CA ALA A 50 13.21 10.06 -0.20
C ALA A 50 12.58 11.45 -0.41
N VAL A 51 11.29 11.50 -0.80
CA VAL A 51 10.55 12.74 -1.07
C VAL A 51 9.11 12.56 -0.59
N ASP A 52 8.51 13.62 -0.05
CA ASP A 52 7.10 13.59 0.30
C ASP A 52 6.22 13.48 -0.94
N TYR A 53 5.08 12.80 -0.81
CA TYR A 53 4.15 12.61 -1.94
C TYR A 53 3.29 13.85 -2.22
N ILE A 54 3.23 14.83 -1.29
CA ILE A 54 2.36 15.99 -1.38
C ILE A 54 3.06 17.26 -0.89
N GLU A 55 2.61 18.42 -1.29
CA GLU A 55 3.11 19.72 -0.82
C GLU A 55 2.74 19.96 0.66
N LEU A 56 3.59 19.52 1.59
CA LEU A 56 3.38 19.58 3.04
C LEU A 56 2.98 20.98 3.53
N GLY A 57 3.49 22.05 2.92
CA GLY A 57 3.17 23.43 3.28
C GLY A 57 1.68 23.79 3.17
N LYS A 58 0.91 23.04 2.38
CA LYS A 58 -0.52 23.24 2.16
C LYS A 58 -1.41 22.45 3.11
N ILE A 59 -0.84 21.50 3.89
CA ILE A 59 -1.58 20.59 4.74
C ILE A 59 -1.88 21.22 6.10
N TYR A 60 -3.12 21.03 6.58
CA TYR A 60 -3.57 21.45 7.91
C TYR A 60 -3.50 20.30 8.92
N ARG A 61 -4.05 19.13 8.57
CA ARG A 61 -4.07 17.97 9.46
C ARG A 61 -3.96 16.67 8.68
N ILE A 62 -3.59 15.60 9.41
CA ILE A 62 -3.36 14.27 8.88
C ILE A 62 -4.13 13.26 9.71
N SER A 63 -4.83 12.32 9.07
CA SER A 63 -5.46 11.23 9.81
C SER A 63 -4.42 10.23 10.30
N LYS A 64 -4.70 9.62 11.44
CA LYS A 64 -3.86 8.54 11.95
C LYS A 64 -4.10 7.25 11.17
N PHE A 65 -3.05 6.49 10.99
CA PHE A 65 -3.13 5.10 10.53
C PHE A 65 -3.97 4.27 11.51
N ARG A 66 -4.86 3.42 11.03
CA ARG A 66 -5.92 2.70 11.79
C ARG A 66 -6.99 3.62 12.37
N SER A 67 -7.26 4.75 11.73
CA SER A 67 -8.35 5.65 12.12
C SER A 67 -9.72 5.09 11.68
N SER A 68 -10.80 5.81 12.00
CA SER A 68 -12.14 5.63 11.45
C SER A 68 -12.46 6.72 10.42
N GLU A 69 -11.45 7.33 9.80
CA GLU A 69 -11.65 8.35 8.77
C GLU A 69 -11.82 7.73 7.39
N GLY A 70 -12.68 8.35 6.58
CA GLY A 70 -12.98 7.90 5.24
C GLY A 70 -13.80 6.62 5.21
N HIS A 71 -13.17 5.51 4.89
CA HIS A 71 -13.82 4.19 4.78
C HIS A 71 -12.86 3.08 5.22
N ASP A 72 -13.39 1.87 5.42
CA ASP A 72 -12.57 0.70 5.68
C ASP A 72 -11.57 0.50 4.53
N TYR A 73 -10.31 0.48 4.89
CA TYR A 73 -9.20 0.18 4.00
C TYR A 73 -8.22 -0.71 4.73
N SER A 74 -8.61 -1.94 4.91
CA SER A 74 -7.91 -2.95 5.71
C SER A 74 -7.02 -3.85 4.84
N ASP A 75 -6.24 -4.71 5.50
CA ASP A 75 -5.35 -5.68 4.86
C ASP A 75 -5.77 -7.14 5.19
N ASP A 76 -4.91 -8.11 4.88
CA ASP A 76 -5.21 -9.53 5.15
C ASP A 76 -5.15 -9.90 6.64
N PHE A 77 -4.71 -8.97 7.51
CA PHE A 77 -4.43 -9.23 8.95
C PHE A 77 -5.30 -8.42 9.90
N GLU A 78 -5.90 -7.33 9.43
CA GLU A 78 -6.71 -6.42 10.22
C GLU A 78 -7.99 -6.06 9.43
N THR A 79 -9.09 -5.81 10.12
CA THR A 79 -10.38 -5.53 9.49
C THR A 79 -11.06 -4.31 10.11
N CYS A 80 -11.89 -3.64 9.31
CA CYS A 80 -12.74 -2.52 9.73
C CYS A 80 -11.92 -1.38 10.39
N ARG A 81 -10.96 -0.86 9.63
CA ARG A 81 -10.14 0.30 9.99
C ARG A 81 -9.53 0.94 8.77
N SER A 82 -9.29 2.24 8.80
CA SER A 82 -8.58 2.91 7.73
C SER A 82 -7.07 2.79 7.92
N MET A 83 -6.41 1.98 7.09
CA MET A 83 -4.96 1.75 7.11
C MET A 83 -4.26 2.56 6.03
N LYS A 84 -4.70 3.79 5.85
CA LYS A 84 -4.10 4.84 5.03
C LYS A 84 -4.10 6.15 5.78
N HIS A 85 -3.38 7.15 5.28
CA HIS A 85 -3.40 8.49 5.83
C HIS A 85 -4.17 9.41 4.89
N TYR A 86 -5.12 10.16 5.44
CA TYR A 86 -5.80 11.26 4.78
C TYR A 86 -5.11 12.58 5.14
N PHE A 87 -4.98 13.45 4.15
CA PHE A 87 -4.36 14.76 4.27
C PHE A 87 -5.40 15.82 3.93
N GLU A 88 -5.65 16.73 4.85
CA GLU A 88 -6.60 17.81 4.68
C GLU A 88 -5.88 19.15 4.51
N PRO A 89 -6.31 20.01 3.56
CA PRO A 89 -5.66 21.29 3.29
C PRO A 89 -5.96 22.33 4.36
N LYS A 90 -5.13 23.37 4.41
CA LYS A 90 -5.46 24.62 5.08
C LYS A 90 -6.67 25.28 4.39
N SER A 91 -7.48 25.99 5.15
CA SER A 91 -8.74 26.59 4.68
C SER A 91 -8.59 27.60 3.53
N ASN A 92 -7.40 28.19 3.37
CA ASN A 92 -7.11 29.18 2.33
C ASN A 92 -6.41 28.60 1.10
N VAL A 93 -6.33 27.26 0.98
CA VAL A 93 -5.66 26.59 -0.13
C VAL A 93 -6.68 26.15 -1.17
N ASP A 94 -6.44 26.51 -2.41
CA ASP A 94 -7.10 25.85 -3.53
C ASP A 94 -6.51 24.43 -3.69
N TRP A 95 -7.29 23.43 -3.23
CA TRP A 95 -6.86 22.05 -3.14
C TRP A 95 -6.53 21.45 -4.51
N SER A 96 -7.20 21.93 -5.59
CA SER A 96 -6.93 21.48 -6.96
C SER A 96 -5.55 21.89 -7.49
N THR A 97 -4.88 22.85 -6.83
CA THR A 97 -3.51 23.28 -7.19
C THR A 97 -2.43 22.54 -6.41
N THR A 98 -2.80 21.70 -5.46
CA THR A 98 -1.83 20.97 -4.62
C THR A 98 -1.17 19.88 -5.41
N LYS A 99 0.15 19.95 -5.54
CA LYS A 99 0.94 19.00 -6.33
C LYS A 99 1.08 17.67 -5.59
N VAL A 100 1.01 16.60 -6.37
CA VAL A 100 1.21 15.22 -5.93
C VAL A 100 2.42 14.65 -6.64
N PHE A 101 3.30 13.98 -5.90
CA PHE A 101 4.59 13.49 -6.38
C PHE A 101 4.73 12.00 -6.14
N SER A 102 5.60 11.35 -6.91
CA SER A 102 6.06 10.00 -6.58
C SER A 102 7.00 10.05 -5.38
N PRO A 103 6.71 9.35 -4.26
CA PRO A 103 7.58 9.35 -3.08
C PRO A 103 8.87 8.53 -3.27
N VAL A 104 8.91 7.70 -4.29
CA VAL A 104 10.00 6.77 -4.57
C VAL A 104 10.32 6.69 -6.07
N LYS A 105 11.50 6.22 -6.40
CA LYS A 105 11.77 5.69 -7.74
C LYS A 105 11.07 4.35 -7.88
N GLY A 106 10.29 4.17 -8.96
CA GLY A 106 9.51 2.95 -9.11
C GLY A 106 8.93 2.77 -10.50
N THR A 107 8.02 1.82 -10.60
CA THR A 107 7.25 1.50 -11.80
C THR A 107 5.77 1.59 -11.49
N VAL A 108 5.01 2.23 -12.33
CA VAL A 108 3.55 2.25 -12.25
C VAL A 108 3.04 0.81 -12.43
N SER A 109 2.45 0.25 -11.38
CA SER A 109 1.97 -1.13 -11.37
C SER A 109 0.47 -1.25 -11.63
N LYS A 110 -0.30 -0.21 -11.25
CA LYS A 110 -1.74 -0.12 -11.51
C LYS A 110 -2.17 1.33 -11.68
N ILE A 111 -3.22 1.54 -12.48
CA ILE A 111 -3.92 2.82 -12.62
C ILE A 111 -5.42 2.51 -12.69
N TYR A 112 -6.20 3.23 -11.90
CA TYR A 112 -7.64 3.18 -11.92
C TYR A 112 -8.21 4.58 -12.10
N GLN A 113 -9.24 4.70 -12.95
CA GLN A 113 -10.09 5.88 -12.99
C GLN A 113 -11.24 5.66 -12.04
N GLU A 114 -11.37 6.56 -11.08
CA GLU A 114 -12.43 6.55 -10.08
C GLU A 114 -13.36 7.75 -10.29
N TRP A 115 -14.48 7.79 -9.59
CA TRP A 115 -15.36 8.96 -9.60
C TRP A 115 -14.64 10.25 -9.12
N ALA A 116 -13.64 10.09 -8.29
CA ALA A 116 -12.83 11.15 -7.68
C ALA A 116 -11.39 11.16 -8.23
N GLY A 117 -11.23 11.14 -9.57
CA GLY A 117 -9.94 11.24 -10.22
C GLY A 117 -9.22 9.90 -10.42
N THR A 118 -7.91 9.96 -10.52
CA THR A 118 -7.08 8.77 -10.78
C THR A 118 -6.47 8.24 -9.48
N GLN A 119 -6.56 6.93 -9.28
CA GLN A 119 -5.72 6.20 -8.34
C GLN A 119 -4.52 5.62 -9.08
N ILE A 120 -3.32 5.81 -8.54
CA ILE A 120 -2.09 5.24 -9.09
C ILE A 120 -1.40 4.38 -8.04
N GLN A 121 -0.89 3.21 -8.46
CA GLN A 121 -0.06 2.35 -7.63
C GLN A 121 1.36 2.31 -8.21
N ILE A 122 2.35 2.63 -7.39
CA ILE A 122 3.77 2.64 -7.75
C ILE A 122 4.48 1.54 -6.97
N LYS A 123 5.06 0.57 -7.69
CA LYS A 123 5.94 -0.45 -7.11
C LYS A 123 7.33 0.14 -6.94
N SER A 124 7.87 0.12 -5.72
CA SER A 124 9.21 0.62 -5.44
C SER A 124 10.29 -0.17 -6.20
N LYS A 125 11.29 0.53 -6.74
CA LYS A 125 12.46 -0.11 -7.33
C LYS A 125 13.44 -0.61 -6.27
N GLU A 126 13.60 0.12 -5.18
CA GLU A 126 14.53 -0.21 -4.10
C GLU A 126 14.04 -1.38 -3.24
N TYR A 127 12.75 -1.35 -2.88
CA TYR A 127 12.08 -2.43 -2.14
C TYR A 127 10.89 -2.94 -2.96
N PRO A 128 11.08 -3.90 -3.88
CA PRO A 128 10.05 -4.30 -4.84
C PRO A 128 8.80 -4.96 -4.22
N ALA A 129 8.83 -5.29 -2.93
CA ALA A 129 7.66 -5.74 -2.18
C ALA A 129 6.74 -4.59 -1.74
N PHE A 130 7.20 -3.34 -1.80
CA PHE A 130 6.45 -2.16 -1.33
C PHE A 130 5.78 -1.45 -2.49
N TYR A 131 4.51 -1.06 -2.27
CA TYR A 131 3.64 -0.39 -3.21
C TYR A 131 3.06 0.87 -2.59
N PHE A 132 3.16 2.00 -3.28
CA PHE A 132 2.56 3.27 -2.88
C PHE A 132 1.29 3.47 -3.69
N ILE A 133 0.16 3.55 -3.02
CA ILE A 133 -1.16 3.73 -3.60
C ILE A 133 -1.59 5.15 -3.26
N ILE A 134 -1.68 6.00 -4.28
CA ILE A 134 -2.00 7.42 -4.14
C ILE A 134 -3.30 7.66 -4.88
N PHE A 135 -4.23 8.34 -4.20
CA PHE A 135 -5.59 8.51 -4.66
C PHE A 135 -5.87 9.95 -5.12
N HIS A 136 -6.94 10.12 -5.86
CA HIS A 136 -7.55 11.41 -6.17
C HIS A 136 -6.65 12.38 -6.93
N ILE A 137 -5.92 11.87 -7.91
CA ILE A 137 -4.98 12.64 -8.72
C ILE A 137 -5.63 13.07 -10.04
N ASN A 138 -5.46 14.35 -10.39
CA ASN A 138 -5.59 14.85 -11.74
C ASN A 138 -4.20 14.77 -12.39
N LEU A 139 -3.96 13.75 -13.22
CA LEU A 139 -2.64 13.51 -13.81
C LEU A 139 -2.19 14.66 -14.71
N ALA A 140 -0.95 15.14 -14.52
CA ALA A 140 -0.37 16.19 -15.34
C ALA A 140 -0.03 15.70 -16.77
N ASN A 141 0.34 14.42 -16.87
CA ASN A 141 0.61 13.74 -18.14
C ASN A 141 0.02 12.33 -18.09
N PRO A 142 -0.41 11.78 -19.24
CA PRO A 142 -0.87 10.40 -19.30
C PRO A 142 0.24 9.45 -18.83
N LEU A 143 -0.11 8.60 -17.85
CA LEU A 143 0.72 7.50 -17.39
C LEU A 143 0.04 6.18 -17.72
N LYS A 144 0.83 5.12 -17.89
CA LYS A 144 0.35 3.75 -18.12
C LYS A 144 1.11 2.76 -17.24
N VAL A 145 0.53 1.60 -17.04
CA VAL A 145 1.19 0.49 -16.35
C VAL A 145 2.50 0.15 -17.07
N GLY A 146 3.58 0.00 -16.32
CA GLY A 146 4.93 -0.21 -16.82
C GLY A 146 5.79 1.05 -16.92
N ASP A 147 5.21 2.25 -16.87
CA ASP A 147 5.97 3.49 -16.92
C ASP A 147 6.86 3.64 -15.67
N LEU A 148 8.08 4.15 -15.89
CA LEU A 148 9.02 4.45 -14.82
C LEU A 148 8.77 5.84 -14.27
N VAL A 149 8.82 5.97 -12.95
CA VAL A 149 8.77 7.25 -12.24
C VAL A 149 9.99 7.43 -11.35
N THR A 150 10.41 8.67 -11.15
CA THR A 150 11.49 9.02 -10.23
C THR A 150 10.93 9.59 -8.93
N ALA A 151 11.66 9.46 -7.82
CA ALA A 151 11.31 10.15 -6.58
C ALA A 151 11.25 11.67 -6.82
N GLY A 152 10.18 12.32 -6.35
CA GLY A 152 9.92 13.75 -6.58
C GLY A 152 9.36 14.11 -7.95
N GLN A 153 9.16 13.13 -8.85
CA GLN A 153 8.45 13.40 -10.10
C GLN A 153 7.01 13.82 -9.80
N GLN A 154 6.60 14.99 -10.29
CA GLN A 154 5.21 15.41 -10.18
C GLN A 154 4.34 14.48 -11.05
N LEU A 155 3.39 13.81 -10.40
CA LEU A 155 2.39 12.96 -11.04
C LEU A 155 1.21 13.80 -11.55
N GLY A 156 0.84 14.82 -10.80
CA GLY A 156 -0.28 15.69 -11.10
C GLY A 156 -0.59 16.66 -9.97
N THR A 157 -1.85 17.00 -9.86
CA THR A 157 -2.41 17.76 -8.73
C THR A 157 -3.56 16.98 -8.11
N HIS A 158 -3.96 17.33 -6.90
CA HIS A 158 -5.20 16.83 -6.32
C HIS A 158 -6.41 17.28 -7.15
N ILE A 159 -7.51 16.51 -7.15
CA ILE A 159 -8.70 16.79 -7.99
C ILE A 159 -9.53 17.99 -7.51
N GLY A 160 -9.32 18.48 -6.27
CA GLY A 160 -10.08 19.58 -5.69
C GLY A 160 -10.80 19.22 -4.40
N SER A 161 -11.82 20.01 -4.04
CA SER A 161 -12.48 19.97 -2.72
C SER A 161 -13.46 18.79 -2.52
N GLN A 162 -13.63 17.89 -3.52
CA GLN A 162 -14.58 16.78 -3.42
C GLN A 162 -14.14 15.72 -2.43
N THR A 163 -12.83 15.63 -2.15
CA THR A 163 -12.25 14.64 -1.26
C THR A 163 -10.96 15.14 -0.62
N MET A 164 -10.45 14.43 0.36
CA MET A 164 -9.11 14.59 0.91
C MET A 164 -8.10 13.89 -0.01
N SER A 165 -6.82 14.25 0.09
CA SER A 165 -5.76 13.45 -0.51
C SER A 165 -5.40 12.30 0.43
N ASP A 166 -5.15 11.13 -0.10
CA ASP A 166 -4.76 9.99 0.73
C ASP A 166 -3.71 9.11 0.07
N ILE A 167 -2.96 8.44 0.92
CA ILE A 167 -1.91 7.51 0.54
C ILE A 167 -1.95 6.27 1.42
N ALA A 168 -1.84 5.10 0.79
CA ALA A 168 -1.61 3.83 1.45
C ALA A 168 -0.26 3.24 1.02
N VAL A 169 0.37 2.48 1.91
CA VAL A 169 1.58 1.72 1.60
C VAL A 169 1.32 0.25 1.85
N GLY A 170 1.30 -0.52 0.77
CA GLY A 170 1.12 -1.96 0.82
C GLY A 170 2.42 -2.70 0.70
N VAL A 171 2.51 -3.83 1.38
CA VAL A 171 3.68 -4.73 1.35
C VAL A 171 3.22 -6.13 1.00
N SER A 172 3.83 -6.70 -0.04
CA SER A 172 3.69 -8.13 -0.32
C SER A 172 4.57 -8.91 0.67
N THR A 173 3.95 -9.58 1.64
CA THR A 173 4.68 -10.38 2.63
C THR A 173 4.60 -11.87 2.30
N PRO A 174 5.44 -12.74 2.89
CA PRO A 174 5.32 -14.18 2.73
C PRO A 174 3.98 -14.76 3.22
N ARG A 175 3.21 -13.99 4.02
CA ARG A 175 1.95 -14.43 4.63
C ARG A 175 0.70 -13.75 4.05
N GLY A 176 0.86 -12.81 3.11
CA GLY A 176 -0.25 -12.07 2.50
C GLY A 176 0.07 -10.59 2.30
N TRP A 177 -0.94 -9.84 1.92
CA TRP A 177 -0.87 -8.40 1.73
C TRP A 177 -1.00 -7.67 3.05
N LYS A 178 -0.02 -6.82 3.39
CA LYS A 178 0.00 -6.04 4.63
C LYS A 178 0.07 -4.56 4.32
N LEU A 179 -0.66 -3.75 5.06
CA LEU A 179 -0.55 -2.29 5.02
C LEU A 179 0.35 -1.80 6.16
N VAL A 180 1.16 -0.80 5.87
CA VAL A 180 2.03 -0.13 6.85
C VAL A 180 1.82 1.39 6.74
N SER A 181 2.11 2.11 7.82
CA SER A 181 2.02 3.57 7.80
C SER A 181 3.01 4.17 6.79
N TYR A 182 2.57 5.17 6.04
CA TYR A 182 3.45 5.96 5.17
C TYR A 182 4.61 6.61 5.97
N PHE A 183 4.36 6.95 7.22
CA PHE A 183 5.37 7.54 8.10
C PHE A 183 6.43 6.53 8.52
N ASP A 184 6.12 5.24 8.60
CA ASP A 184 7.10 4.19 8.93
C ASP A 184 8.14 3.99 7.83
N VAL A 185 7.76 4.12 6.56
CA VAL A 185 8.68 3.98 5.41
C VAL A 185 9.40 5.28 5.04
N MET A 186 9.00 6.41 5.64
CA MET A 186 9.57 7.72 5.37
C MET A 186 10.98 7.83 5.91
N SER A 187 11.93 8.35 5.11
CA SER A 187 13.28 8.66 5.60
C SER A 187 13.25 9.71 6.72
N ASP A 188 14.28 9.74 7.55
CA ASP A 188 14.34 10.73 8.63
C ASP A 188 14.44 12.15 8.09
N SER A 189 15.10 12.35 6.94
CA SER A 189 15.20 13.67 6.30
C SER A 189 13.84 14.20 5.82
N VAL A 190 12.96 13.35 5.27
CA VAL A 190 11.59 13.76 4.89
C VAL A 190 10.76 14.01 6.14
N PHE A 191 10.87 13.16 7.17
CA PHE A 191 10.13 13.30 8.41
C PHE A 191 10.48 14.59 9.18
N GLN A 192 11.70 15.12 9.05
CA GLN A 192 12.08 16.42 9.63
C GLN A 192 11.14 17.57 9.18
N GLY A 193 10.59 17.52 7.96
CA GLY A 193 9.59 18.48 7.50
C GLY A 193 8.32 18.47 8.37
N TYR A 194 7.88 17.29 8.79
CA TYR A 194 6.74 17.10 9.68
C TYR A 194 7.07 17.49 11.13
N GLN A 195 8.30 17.19 11.59
CA GLN A 195 8.76 17.62 12.91
C GLN A 195 8.79 19.15 13.01
N ALA A 196 9.22 19.86 11.96
CA ALA A 196 9.16 21.32 11.89
C ALA A 196 7.71 21.86 11.92
N ARG A 197 6.72 21.01 11.66
CA ARG A 197 5.28 21.28 11.71
C ARG A 197 4.60 20.71 12.96
N GLY A 198 5.37 20.33 14.00
CA GLY A 198 4.86 19.95 15.31
C GLY A 198 4.70 18.45 15.57
N LEU A 199 4.99 17.55 14.60
CA LEU A 199 5.01 16.12 14.87
C LEU A 199 6.23 15.72 15.70
N SER A 200 6.03 15.32 16.95
CA SER A 200 7.12 14.91 17.84
C SER A 200 7.76 13.56 17.45
N SER A 201 6.98 12.62 16.98
CA SER A 201 7.42 11.29 16.52
C SER A 201 6.47 10.75 15.45
N ARG A 202 6.87 9.64 14.78
CA ARG A 202 6.00 8.95 13.82
C ARG A 202 4.78 8.31 14.47
N ASP A 203 4.93 7.88 15.73
CA ASP A 203 3.88 7.18 16.47
C ASP A 203 2.65 8.06 16.71
N VAL A 204 2.79 9.39 16.75
CA VAL A 204 1.65 10.29 17.00
C VAL A 204 0.61 10.26 15.87
N VAL A 205 1.00 9.83 14.66
CA VAL A 205 0.10 9.64 13.50
C VAL A 205 -0.29 8.18 13.31
N ILE A 206 -0.05 7.30 14.28
CA ILE A 206 -0.37 5.89 14.23
C ILE A 206 -1.17 5.50 15.46
N ILE A 207 -2.35 4.95 15.26
CA ILE A 207 -3.05 4.22 16.31
C ILE A 207 -2.46 2.82 16.34
N SER A 208 -1.94 2.37 17.50
CA SER A 208 -1.41 1.01 17.60
C SER A 208 -2.52 -0.03 17.35
N LYS A 209 -2.12 -1.23 16.93
CA LYS A 209 -3.08 -2.31 16.72
C LYS A 209 -3.85 -2.63 18.00
N GLU A 210 -3.17 -2.69 19.15
CA GLU A 210 -3.73 -2.98 20.44
C GLU A 210 -4.73 -1.91 20.88
N ALA A 211 -4.42 -0.62 20.64
CA ALA A 211 -5.34 0.47 20.96
C ALA A 211 -6.61 0.40 20.09
N ARG A 212 -6.47 0.14 18.80
CA ARG A 212 -7.63 0.00 17.88
C ARG A 212 -8.44 -1.27 18.19
N ASP A 213 -7.80 -2.38 18.54
CA ASP A 213 -8.50 -3.61 18.92
C ASP A 213 -9.29 -3.44 20.24
N SER A 214 -8.82 -2.53 21.12
CA SER A 214 -9.54 -2.17 22.36
C SER A 214 -10.68 -1.17 22.13
N ASP A 215 -10.67 -0.44 21.02
CA ASP A 215 -11.69 0.52 20.60
C ASP A 215 -12.22 0.10 19.22
N THR A 216 -12.86 -1.08 19.18
CA THR A 216 -13.28 -1.77 17.94
C THR A 216 -14.28 -0.93 17.16
N LEU A 217 -14.06 -0.84 15.84
CA LEU A 217 -15.02 -0.27 14.91
C LEU A 217 -15.95 -1.35 14.35
N THR A 218 -17.09 -0.93 13.85
CA THR A 218 -18.01 -1.78 13.08
C THR A 218 -18.19 -1.21 11.69
N CYS A 219 -18.28 -2.09 10.70
CA CYS A 219 -18.42 -1.75 9.30
C CYS A 219 -19.67 -2.43 8.68
N ASP A 220 -20.24 -1.73 7.70
CA ASP A 220 -21.16 -2.31 6.73
C ASP A 220 -20.52 -2.11 5.33
N GLY A 221 -19.98 -3.19 4.77
CA GLY A 221 -19.06 -3.11 3.64
C GLY A 221 -17.84 -2.25 3.99
N GLU A 222 -17.54 -1.25 3.17
CA GLU A 222 -16.46 -0.29 3.42
C GLU A 222 -16.86 0.87 4.35
N THR A 223 -18.12 1.00 4.73
CA THR A 223 -18.63 2.13 5.52
C THR A 223 -18.48 1.86 7.01
N PHE A 224 -17.84 2.76 7.75
CA PHE A 224 -17.83 2.71 9.22
C PHE A 224 -19.24 3.03 9.76
N THR A 225 -19.79 2.13 10.58
CA THR A 225 -21.05 2.34 11.31
C THR A 225 -20.81 2.89 12.72
N THR A 226 -19.58 2.87 13.20
CA THR A 226 -19.12 3.52 14.44
C THR A 226 -17.80 4.25 14.19
N SER A 227 -17.56 5.33 14.91
CA SER A 227 -16.30 6.12 14.81
C SER A 227 -15.25 5.76 15.88
N GLY A 228 -15.63 4.95 16.89
CA GLY A 228 -14.76 4.70 18.04
C GLY A 228 -14.59 5.94 18.94
N LYS A 229 -13.65 5.86 19.89
CA LYS A 229 -13.34 6.93 20.87
C LYS A 229 -11.96 7.55 20.66
N LEU A 230 -11.09 6.86 19.92
CA LEU A 230 -9.72 7.32 19.68
C LEU A 230 -9.70 8.55 18.77
N GLU A 231 -8.84 9.51 19.10
CA GLU A 231 -8.62 10.69 18.25
C GLU A 231 -8.02 10.27 16.91
N ASN A 232 -8.68 10.64 15.83
CA ASN A 232 -8.32 10.25 14.47
C ASN A 232 -7.31 11.18 13.78
N TRP A 233 -7.17 12.42 14.27
CA TRP A 233 -6.44 13.48 13.56
C TRP A 233 -5.25 14.00 14.34
N VAL A 234 -4.24 14.45 13.61
CA VAL A 234 -3.14 15.25 14.12
C VAL A 234 -3.07 16.56 13.33
N ILE A 235 -3.12 17.69 14.04
CA ILE A 235 -3.02 19.03 13.45
C ILE A 235 -1.55 19.38 13.29
N LEU A 236 -1.21 19.98 12.16
CA LEU A 236 0.11 20.51 11.85
C LEU A 236 0.14 22.03 12.09
N ASN A 237 1.21 22.52 12.72
CA ASN A 237 1.43 23.94 12.99
C ASN A 237 1.74 24.76 11.71
#